data_94cd311520bbefbdf93ceb8c5a176fee
#
_entry.id   94cd311520bbefbdf93ceb8c5a176fee
#
_cell.length_a   1.000
_cell.length_b   1.000
_cell.length_c   1.000
_cell.angle_alpha   90.00
_cell.angle_beta   90.00
_cell.angle_gamma   90.00
#
_symmetry.space_group_name_H-M   'P 1'
#
loop_
_entity.id
_entity.type
_entity.pdbx_description
1 polymer ?
#
loop_
_entity_poly.entity_id
_entity_poly.type
_entity_poly.pdbx_seq_one_letter_code
_entity_poly.pdbx_strand_id
1 'polypeptide(L)'
;MAQYIVLTILVASTLMMPAITTAGDKPSKKGATIKEVKAMSEKDQTALALSAAPLHIAKEAGIMIYGADGKLTETKKSANGFTCIPTVMNLPYPDPMCMDAAVQQWKTDLMNNAPKPTNTVPGIAYMARGGSHFEKDGKVVMSGDGAKIVKEPPHWMVMWPFDAAATKLPTAPNPSGVYIMFEGSPYAHLMVYQDPRKMK
;
A
#
# COMPACT_ATOMS: atom_id res chain seq x y z
N MET A 1 40.59 -20.58 -70.44
CA MET A 1 40.47 -20.53 -68.99
C MET A 1 39.33 -19.54 -68.71
N ALA A 2 38.14 -20.01 -68.43
CA ALA A 2 36.97 -19.17 -68.18
C ALA A 2 36.74 -19.10 -66.66
N GLN A 3 36.78 -17.87 -66.06
CA GLN A 3 36.50 -17.61 -64.67
C GLN A 3 34.97 -17.37 -64.55
N TYR A 4 34.33 -18.25 -63.78
CA TYR A 4 32.93 -18.06 -63.36
C TYR A 4 32.91 -17.22 -62.11
N ILE A 5 32.30 -16.03 -62.18
CA ILE A 5 32.01 -15.17 -61.04
C ILE A 5 30.67 -15.65 -60.45
N VAL A 6 30.73 -16.20 -59.24
CA VAL A 6 29.54 -16.57 -58.47
C VAL A 6 29.08 -15.32 -57.70
N LEU A 7 27.92 -14.78 -58.08
CA LEU A 7 27.28 -13.66 -57.43
C LEU A 7 26.41 -14.22 -56.29
N THR A 8 26.83 -14.06 -55.05
CA THR A 8 26.09 -14.47 -53.87
C THR A 8 25.11 -13.36 -53.52
N ILE A 9 23.83 -13.59 -53.73
CA ILE A 9 22.74 -12.67 -53.30
C ILE A 9 22.45 -12.93 -51.82
N LEU A 10 22.80 -11.96 -50.98
CA LEU A 10 22.44 -11.97 -49.57
C LEU A 10 20.99 -11.46 -49.44
N VAL A 11 20.05 -12.36 -49.15
CA VAL A 11 18.67 -12.01 -48.81
C VAL A 11 18.63 -11.66 -47.34
N ALA A 12 18.56 -10.39 -47.03
CA ALA A 12 18.32 -9.88 -45.66
C ALA A 12 16.85 -10.06 -45.30
N SER A 13 16.56 -11.12 -44.54
CA SER A 13 15.23 -11.32 -43.95
C SER A 13 15.11 -10.41 -42.74
N THR A 14 14.41 -9.28 -42.90
CA THR A 14 13.97 -8.43 -41.77
C THR A 14 12.85 -9.16 -41.00
N LEU A 15 13.21 -9.77 -39.86
CA LEU A 15 12.23 -10.23 -38.88
C LEU A 15 11.53 -9.01 -38.28
N MET A 16 10.31 -8.77 -38.72
CA MET A 16 9.39 -7.84 -38.08
C MET A 16 8.92 -8.49 -36.77
N MET A 17 9.55 -8.13 -35.63
CA MET A 17 9.01 -8.46 -34.33
C MET A 17 7.73 -7.66 -34.10
N PRO A 18 6.60 -8.31 -33.70
CA PRO A 18 5.41 -7.56 -33.30
C PRO A 18 5.76 -6.73 -32.06
N ALA A 19 5.49 -5.43 -32.13
CA ALA A 19 5.59 -4.53 -30.99
C ALA A 19 4.61 -5.05 -29.93
N ILE A 20 5.16 -5.52 -28.80
CA ILE A 20 4.38 -5.80 -27.60
C ILE A 20 3.91 -4.44 -27.09
N THR A 21 2.69 -4.06 -27.46
CA THR A 21 1.99 -2.95 -26.81
C THR A 21 1.73 -3.38 -25.37
N THR A 22 2.64 -2.97 -24.47
CA THR A 22 2.33 -2.93 -23.05
C THR A 22 1.08 -2.08 -22.90
N ALA A 23 -0.02 -2.71 -22.47
CA ALA A 23 -1.23 -1.98 -22.08
C ALA A 23 -0.80 -0.92 -21.07
N GLY A 24 -0.73 0.32 -21.52
CA GLY A 24 -0.36 1.44 -20.68
C GLY A 24 -1.33 1.48 -19.52
N ASP A 25 -0.80 1.31 -18.30
CA ASP A 25 -1.51 1.60 -17.07
C ASP A 25 -2.09 3.01 -17.23
N LYS A 26 -3.42 3.08 -17.38
CA LYS A 26 -4.12 4.37 -17.37
C LYS A 26 -3.70 5.05 -16.06
N PRO A 27 -3.23 6.30 -16.10
CA PRO A 27 -2.85 7.01 -14.89
C PRO A 27 -4.01 6.89 -13.89
N SER A 28 -3.73 6.30 -12.71
CA SER A 28 -4.73 6.13 -11.68
C SER A 28 -5.33 7.50 -11.42
N LYS A 29 -6.66 7.62 -11.56
CA LYS A 29 -7.39 8.83 -11.20
C LYS A 29 -6.85 9.35 -9.87
N LYS A 30 -6.68 10.68 -9.72
CA LYS A 30 -6.32 11.36 -8.47
C LYS A 30 -6.93 10.62 -7.30
N GLY A 31 -6.11 10.28 -6.29
CA GLY A 31 -6.56 9.49 -5.17
C GLY A 31 -7.80 10.07 -4.51
N ALA A 32 -8.72 9.20 -4.15
CA ALA A 32 -9.95 9.59 -3.50
C ALA A 32 -9.66 10.04 -2.06
N THR A 33 -9.99 11.28 -1.74
CA THR A 33 -10.03 11.78 -0.37
C THR A 33 -11.12 11.01 0.43
N ILE A 34 -11.11 11.09 1.75
CA ILE A 34 -12.20 10.52 2.58
C ILE A 34 -13.57 10.99 2.07
N LYS A 35 -13.71 12.26 1.66
CA LYS A 35 -14.97 12.81 1.13
C LYS A 35 -15.40 12.08 -0.16
N GLU A 36 -14.48 11.82 -1.06
CA GLU A 36 -14.76 11.11 -2.32
C GLU A 36 -15.08 9.64 -2.06
N VAL A 37 -14.37 8.99 -1.11
CA VAL A 37 -14.68 7.62 -0.69
C VAL A 37 -16.07 7.52 -0.09
N LYS A 38 -16.47 8.45 0.80
CA LYS A 38 -17.82 8.50 1.38
C LYS A 38 -18.93 8.70 0.33
N ALA A 39 -18.61 9.31 -0.81
CA ALA A 39 -19.56 9.51 -1.91
C ALA A 39 -19.64 8.28 -2.87
N MET A 40 -18.80 7.28 -2.70
CA MET A 40 -18.86 6.05 -3.47
C MET A 40 -20.04 5.18 -3.06
N SER A 41 -20.52 4.34 -3.99
CA SER A 41 -21.48 3.30 -3.65
C SER A 41 -20.87 2.29 -2.64
N GLU A 42 -21.72 1.61 -1.86
CA GLU A 42 -21.26 0.52 -0.97
C GLU A 42 -20.43 -0.53 -1.71
N LYS A 43 -20.84 -0.88 -2.93
CA LYS A 43 -20.11 -1.81 -3.80
C LYS A 43 -18.69 -1.30 -4.11
N ASP A 44 -18.54 -0.03 -4.44
CA ASP A 44 -17.25 0.55 -4.81
C ASP A 44 -16.36 0.70 -3.58
N GLN A 45 -16.90 1.12 -2.43
CA GLN A 45 -16.18 1.14 -1.16
C GLN A 45 -15.69 -0.26 -0.76
N THR A 46 -16.54 -1.27 -0.89
CA THR A 46 -16.20 -2.68 -0.62
C THR A 46 -15.07 -3.15 -1.53
N ALA A 47 -15.18 -2.89 -2.85
CA ALA A 47 -14.13 -3.27 -3.80
C ALA A 47 -12.80 -2.56 -3.50
N LEU A 48 -12.86 -1.28 -3.13
CA LEU A 48 -11.67 -0.51 -2.72
C LEU A 48 -11.05 -1.10 -1.45
N ALA A 49 -11.84 -1.37 -0.41
CA ALA A 49 -11.36 -1.95 0.85
C ALA A 49 -10.66 -3.30 0.62
N LEU A 50 -11.29 -4.21 -0.10
CA LEU A 50 -10.76 -5.54 -0.39
C LEU A 50 -9.51 -5.52 -1.28
N SER A 51 -9.30 -4.45 -2.05
CA SER A 51 -8.12 -4.27 -2.89
C SER A 51 -6.81 -4.05 -2.10
N ALA A 52 -6.90 -3.88 -0.77
CA ALA A 52 -5.77 -3.64 0.10
C ALA A 52 -4.93 -4.89 0.40
N ALA A 53 -5.50 -6.09 0.30
CA ALA A 53 -4.86 -7.34 0.75
C ALA A 53 -4.66 -8.36 -0.37
N PRO A 54 -3.83 -9.40 -0.13
CA PRO A 54 -3.80 -10.59 -0.97
C PRO A 54 -5.19 -11.23 -1.08
N LEU A 55 -5.48 -11.86 -2.21
CA LEU A 55 -6.80 -12.42 -2.47
C LEU A 55 -7.24 -13.46 -1.42
N HIS A 56 -6.31 -14.29 -0.94
CA HIS A 56 -6.60 -15.30 0.08
C HIS A 56 -6.98 -14.70 1.44
N ILE A 57 -6.47 -13.51 1.77
CA ILE A 57 -6.89 -12.74 2.96
C ILE A 57 -8.22 -12.02 2.69
N ALA A 58 -8.32 -11.29 1.56
CA ALA A 58 -9.48 -10.47 1.24
C ALA A 58 -10.79 -11.26 1.18
N LYS A 59 -10.78 -12.53 0.70
CA LYS A 59 -11.97 -13.38 0.57
C LYS A 59 -12.71 -13.56 1.88
N GLU A 60 -11.99 -13.72 2.98
CA GLU A 60 -12.54 -14.06 4.30
C GLU A 60 -12.48 -12.89 5.29
N ALA A 61 -11.90 -11.77 4.88
CA ALA A 61 -11.83 -10.56 5.70
C ALA A 61 -13.22 -9.99 6.01
N GLY A 62 -13.32 -9.38 7.17
CA GLY A 62 -14.39 -8.46 7.51
C GLY A 62 -14.30 -7.19 6.66
N ILE A 63 -15.42 -6.48 6.53
CA ILE A 63 -15.49 -5.26 5.73
C ILE A 63 -16.18 -4.17 6.56
N MET A 64 -15.53 -3.02 6.63
CA MET A 64 -16.14 -1.79 7.13
C MET A 64 -16.12 -0.74 6.03
N ILE A 65 -17.23 -0.07 5.84
CA ILE A 65 -17.37 1.04 4.88
C ILE A 65 -18.00 2.27 5.57
N TYR A 66 -17.88 3.41 4.95
CA TYR A 66 -18.54 4.62 5.44
C TYR A 66 -20.04 4.57 5.17
N GLY A 67 -20.84 4.64 6.23
CA GLY A 67 -22.29 4.80 6.15
C GLY A 67 -22.70 6.25 5.82
N ALA A 68 -24.01 6.48 5.73
CA ALA A 68 -24.60 7.79 5.45
C ALA A 68 -24.25 8.86 6.51
N ASP A 69 -24.01 8.43 7.76
CA ASP A 69 -23.55 9.28 8.87
C ASP A 69 -22.05 9.60 8.80
N GLY A 70 -21.35 9.06 7.80
CA GLY A 70 -19.92 9.23 7.57
C GLY A 70 -19.02 8.48 8.54
N LYS A 71 -19.56 7.55 9.33
CA LYS A 71 -18.79 6.66 10.21
C LYS A 71 -18.54 5.31 9.53
N LEU A 72 -17.44 4.66 9.90
CA LEU A 72 -17.17 3.29 9.48
C LEU A 72 -18.14 2.33 10.17
N THR A 73 -18.86 1.54 9.36
CA THR A 73 -19.84 0.56 9.79
C THR A 73 -19.47 -0.80 9.23
N GLU A 74 -19.54 -1.85 10.06
CA GLU A 74 -19.29 -3.22 9.63
C GLU A 74 -20.43 -3.69 8.72
N THR A 75 -20.10 -4.15 7.51
CA THR A 75 -21.03 -4.74 6.53
C THR A 75 -20.82 -6.23 6.35
N LYS A 76 -19.64 -6.74 6.74
CA LYS A 76 -19.31 -8.16 6.73
C LYS A 76 -18.42 -8.49 7.92
N LYS A 77 -18.76 -9.53 8.68
CA LYS A 77 -17.91 -10.07 9.74
C LYS A 77 -16.69 -10.78 9.17
N SER A 78 -15.57 -10.68 9.86
CA SER A 78 -14.35 -11.41 9.51
C SER A 78 -14.46 -12.89 9.86
N ALA A 79 -13.97 -13.77 8.96
CA ALA A 79 -13.78 -15.18 9.23
C ALA A 79 -12.29 -15.56 9.43
N ASN A 80 -11.35 -14.66 9.12
CA ASN A 80 -9.90 -14.90 9.22
C ASN A 80 -9.17 -13.92 10.15
N GLY A 81 -9.89 -13.10 10.91
CA GLY A 81 -9.32 -12.13 11.85
C GLY A 81 -8.88 -10.80 11.22
N PHE A 82 -8.93 -10.65 9.89
CA PHE A 82 -8.63 -9.39 9.22
C PHE A 82 -9.90 -8.59 8.93
N THR A 83 -9.80 -7.27 8.99
CA THR A 83 -10.86 -6.33 8.59
C THR A 83 -10.29 -5.33 7.58
N CYS A 84 -11.00 -5.12 6.48
CA CYS A 84 -10.61 -4.19 5.43
C CYS A 84 -11.48 -2.93 5.46
N ILE A 85 -10.84 -1.78 5.28
CA ILE A 85 -11.48 -0.45 5.19
C ILE A 85 -11.05 0.26 3.90
N PRO A 86 -11.90 1.12 3.31
CA PRO A 86 -11.62 1.71 2.00
C PRO A 86 -10.60 2.85 2.03
N THR A 87 -10.37 3.49 3.17
CA THR A 87 -9.33 4.51 3.36
C THR A 87 -9.05 4.73 4.84
N VAL A 88 -7.82 5.10 5.16
CA VAL A 88 -7.36 5.36 6.54
C VAL A 88 -7.29 6.87 6.82
N MET A 89 -6.72 7.63 5.89
CA MET A 89 -6.38 9.03 6.08
C MET A 89 -7.06 9.94 5.03
N ASN A 90 -7.21 11.21 5.37
CA ASN A 90 -7.72 12.23 4.44
C ASN A 90 -6.56 12.80 3.59
N LEU A 91 -5.95 11.95 2.77
CA LEU A 91 -4.87 12.30 1.87
C LEU A 91 -5.31 12.23 0.40
N PRO A 92 -4.56 12.85 -0.54
CA PRO A 92 -4.95 12.90 -1.95
C PRO A 92 -4.96 11.54 -2.67
N TYR A 93 -4.48 10.49 -2.03
CA TYR A 93 -4.40 9.14 -2.59
C TYR A 93 -5.22 8.18 -1.73
N PRO A 94 -5.99 7.25 -2.35
CA PRO A 94 -6.70 6.24 -1.59
C PRO A 94 -5.67 5.34 -0.90
N ASP A 95 -5.89 5.12 0.37
CA ASP A 95 -5.04 4.31 1.24
C ASP A 95 -5.85 3.19 1.92
N PRO A 96 -6.52 2.32 1.14
CA PRO A 96 -7.27 1.21 1.71
C PRO A 96 -6.34 0.30 2.49
N MET A 97 -6.83 -0.21 3.60
CA MET A 97 -6.06 -1.05 4.51
C MET A 97 -6.86 -2.29 4.92
N CYS A 98 -6.21 -3.46 4.89
CA CYS A 98 -6.68 -4.65 5.58
C CYS A 98 -5.77 -4.92 6.77
N MET A 99 -6.35 -5.11 7.95
CA MET A 99 -5.62 -5.16 9.21
C MET A 99 -6.19 -6.22 10.16
N ASP A 100 -5.33 -6.83 10.95
CA ASP A 100 -5.75 -7.70 12.05
C ASP A 100 -6.21 -6.91 13.28
N ALA A 101 -6.64 -7.61 14.32
CA ALA A 101 -7.13 -6.99 15.55
C ALA A 101 -6.05 -6.17 16.29
N ALA A 102 -4.78 -6.58 16.24
CA ALA A 102 -3.69 -5.86 16.89
C ALA A 102 -3.43 -4.52 16.20
N VAL A 103 -3.51 -4.47 14.85
CA VAL A 103 -3.42 -3.21 14.10
C VAL A 103 -4.65 -2.33 14.32
N GLN A 104 -5.84 -2.91 14.42
CA GLN A 104 -7.04 -2.13 14.75
C GLN A 104 -6.88 -1.41 16.09
N GLN A 105 -6.35 -2.09 17.11
CA GLN A 105 -6.05 -1.48 18.41
C GLN A 105 -4.98 -0.39 18.27
N TRP A 106 -3.85 -0.69 17.61
CA TRP A 106 -2.77 0.27 17.35
C TRP A 106 -3.28 1.54 16.65
N LYS A 107 -4.11 1.37 15.62
CA LYS A 107 -4.72 2.49 14.89
C LYS A 107 -5.68 3.29 15.78
N THR A 108 -6.49 2.62 16.58
CA THR A 108 -7.41 3.27 17.52
C THR A 108 -6.66 4.11 18.53
N ASP A 109 -5.58 3.59 19.10
CA ASP A 109 -4.72 4.32 20.03
C ASP A 109 -4.12 5.57 19.39
N LEU A 110 -3.58 5.44 18.16
CA LEU A 110 -3.04 6.56 17.40
C LEU A 110 -4.09 7.64 17.13
N MET A 111 -5.28 7.26 16.70
CA MET A 111 -6.38 8.20 16.39
C MET A 111 -6.93 8.90 17.64
N ASN A 112 -6.83 8.27 18.80
CA ASN A 112 -7.20 8.83 20.09
C ASN A 112 -6.05 9.58 20.78
N ASN A 113 -4.92 9.79 20.10
CA ASN A 113 -3.71 10.41 20.64
C ASN A 113 -3.21 9.74 21.94
N ALA A 114 -3.34 8.42 22.04
CA ALA A 114 -2.76 7.67 23.14
C ALA A 114 -1.23 7.82 23.16
N PRO A 115 -0.57 7.90 24.31
CA PRO A 115 0.86 8.14 24.40
C PRO A 115 1.70 6.99 23.79
N LYS A 116 1.12 5.79 23.68
CA LYS A 116 1.72 4.61 23.04
C LYS A 116 0.62 3.62 22.61
N PRO A 117 0.92 2.71 21.65
CA PRO A 117 0.04 1.61 21.32
C PRO A 117 -0.19 0.66 22.52
N THR A 118 -1.37 0.08 22.60
CA THR A 118 -1.75 -0.88 23.68
C THR A 118 -1.92 -2.33 23.17
N ASN A 119 -1.69 -2.58 21.88
CA ASN A 119 -1.68 -3.93 21.34
C ASN A 119 -0.57 -4.77 22.03
N THR A 120 -0.92 -6.00 22.42
CA THR A 120 -0.05 -6.89 23.19
C THR A 120 0.75 -7.89 22.34
N VAL A 121 0.48 -7.92 21.04
CA VAL A 121 1.16 -8.75 20.04
C VAL A 121 1.44 -7.92 18.79
N PRO A 122 2.45 -8.26 17.99
CA PRO A 122 2.65 -7.63 16.69
C PRO A 122 1.42 -7.79 15.80
N GLY A 123 1.02 -6.73 15.09
CA GLY A 123 -0.08 -6.74 14.14
C GLY A 123 0.39 -6.67 12.70
N ILE A 124 -0.39 -7.23 11.79
CA ILE A 124 -0.12 -7.18 10.34
C ILE A 124 -1.17 -6.32 9.64
N ALA A 125 -0.69 -5.40 8.78
CA ALA A 125 -1.54 -4.62 7.89
C ALA A 125 -1.06 -4.70 6.45
N TYR A 126 -2.01 -4.73 5.52
CA TYR A 126 -1.78 -4.73 4.09
C TYR A 126 -2.32 -3.46 3.45
N MET A 127 -1.51 -2.83 2.60
CA MET A 127 -1.86 -1.65 1.80
C MET A 127 -1.41 -1.83 0.34
N ALA A 128 -2.05 -2.80 -0.36
CA ALA A 128 -1.68 -3.19 -1.72
C ALA A 128 -1.96 -2.11 -2.79
N ARG A 129 -2.66 -1.03 -2.44
CA ARG A 129 -2.84 0.15 -3.29
C ARG A 129 -1.78 1.23 -3.02
N GLY A 130 -0.89 0.96 -2.06
CA GLY A 130 0.00 1.97 -1.52
C GLY A 130 -0.72 2.92 -0.58
N GLY A 131 -0.08 4.02 -0.29
CA GLY A 131 -0.58 5.05 0.60
C GLY A 131 0.20 6.34 0.41
N SER A 132 0.30 7.11 1.46
CA SER A 132 1.18 8.27 1.53
C SER A 132 1.60 8.56 2.96
N HIS A 133 2.72 9.25 3.10
CA HIS A 133 3.20 9.77 4.37
C HIS A 133 3.56 11.25 4.25
N PHE A 134 3.75 11.89 5.38
CA PHE A 134 4.34 13.21 5.47
C PHE A 134 5.85 13.11 5.61
N GLU A 135 6.58 13.91 4.81
CA GLU A 135 8.04 13.98 4.87
C GLU A 135 8.48 15.42 5.10
N LYS A 136 9.35 15.62 6.07
CA LYS A 136 9.99 16.90 6.37
C LYS A 136 11.48 16.68 6.63
N ASP A 137 12.33 17.47 5.96
CA ASP A 137 13.79 17.41 6.09
C ASP A 137 14.37 15.97 5.91
N GLY A 138 13.80 15.23 4.95
CA GLY A 138 14.20 13.85 4.65
C GLY A 138 13.75 12.80 5.67
N LYS A 139 12.91 13.17 6.64
CA LYS A 139 12.35 12.25 7.65
C LYS A 139 10.86 12.08 7.48
N VAL A 140 10.38 10.85 7.70
CA VAL A 140 8.95 10.57 7.79
C VAL A 140 8.43 11.10 9.12
N VAL A 141 7.40 11.95 9.06
CA VAL A 141 6.83 12.63 10.25
C VAL A 141 5.34 12.35 10.38
N MET A 142 4.82 12.45 11.60
CA MET A 142 3.40 12.20 11.89
C MET A 142 2.51 13.41 11.59
N SER A 143 3.06 14.63 11.61
CA SER A 143 2.31 15.87 11.34
C SER A 143 2.55 16.36 9.91
N GLY A 144 1.48 16.88 9.27
CA GLY A 144 1.56 17.53 7.97
C GLY A 144 2.11 18.96 7.98
N ASP A 145 2.38 19.54 9.16
CA ASP A 145 2.78 20.95 9.30
C ASP A 145 4.15 21.20 8.65
N GLY A 146 4.13 21.91 7.52
CA GLY A 146 5.34 22.20 6.74
C GLY A 146 5.98 20.97 6.09
N ALA A 147 5.28 19.86 6.03
CA ALA A 147 5.73 18.63 5.39
C ALA A 147 5.15 18.49 3.98
N LYS A 148 5.87 17.79 3.11
CA LYS A 148 5.35 17.34 1.82
C LYS A 148 4.66 15.99 1.95
N ILE A 149 3.66 15.74 1.11
CA ILE A 149 3.03 14.43 0.99
C ILE A 149 3.82 13.61 -0.03
N VAL A 150 4.29 12.44 0.38
CA VAL A 150 5.02 11.49 -0.45
C VAL A 150 4.17 10.25 -0.65
N LYS A 151 3.97 9.84 -1.91
CA LYS A 151 3.24 8.62 -2.26
C LYS A 151 4.10 7.39 -1.97
N GLU A 152 3.49 6.38 -1.37
CA GLU A 152 4.10 5.09 -1.10
C GLU A 152 3.65 4.02 -2.12
N PRO A 153 4.55 3.12 -2.52
CA PRO A 153 4.19 1.97 -3.34
C PRO A 153 3.32 0.98 -2.56
N PRO A 154 2.77 -0.06 -3.23
CA PRO A 154 2.17 -1.21 -2.55
C PRO A 154 3.09 -1.78 -1.48
N HIS A 155 2.56 -1.98 -0.26
CA HIS A 155 3.34 -2.43 0.89
C HIS A 155 2.48 -3.19 1.91
N TRP A 156 3.16 -3.76 2.89
CA TRP A 156 2.57 -4.29 4.11
C TRP A 156 3.43 -3.87 5.32
N MET A 157 2.90 -4.02 6.51
CA MET A 157 3.49 -3.48 7.73
C MET A 157 3.40 -4.47 8.88
N VAL A 158 4.39 -4.39 9.79
CA VAL A 158 4.33 -5.02 11.10
C VAL A 158 4.19 -3.90 12.14
N MET A 159 3.01 -3.80 12.75
CA MET A 159 2.69 -2.81 13.78
C MET A 159 3.15 -3.30 15.15
N TRP A 160 4.42 -3.04 15.42
CA TRP A 160 5.10 -3.30 16.68
C TRP A 160 6.22 -2.29 16.86
N PRO A 161 6.48 -1.77 18.05
CA PRO A 161 7.58 -0.82 18.25
C PRO A 161 8.93 -1.42 17.86
N PHE A 162 9.55 -0.86 16.83
CA PHE A 162 10.90 -1.21 16.40
C PHE A 162 11.89 -0.14 16.84
N ASP A 163 13.01 -0.57 17.41
CA ASP A 163 14.14 0.28 17.76
C ASP A 163 15.18 0.22 16.63
N ALA A 164 15.42 1.35 15.98
CA ALA A 164 16.40 1.47 14.89
C ALA A 164 17.83 1.22 15.38
N ALA A 165 18.18 1.64 16.61
CA ALA A 165 19.51 1.44 17.17
C ALA A 165 19.80 -0.04 17.43
N ALA A 166 18.79 -0.79 17.90
CA ALA A 166 18.89 -2.24 18.13
C ALA A 166 18.87 -3.06 16.85
N THR A 167 17.97 -2.73 15.92
CA THR A 167 17.76 -3.51 14.69
C THR A 167 18.71 -3.17 13.55
N LYS A 168 19.31 -1.96 13.55
CA LYS A 168 20.11 -1.39 12.44
C LYS A 168 19.33 -1.23 11.14
N LEU A 169 18.00 -1.29 11.17
CA LEU A 169 17.15 -1.06 10.01
C LEU A 169 17.14 0.43 9.63
N PRO A 170 17.01 0.75 8.34
CA PRO A 170 16.81 2.13 7.87
C PRO A 170 15.58 2.79 8.51
N THR A 171 15.59 4.11 8.63
CA THR A 171 14.50 4.92 9.21
C THR A 171 13.79 5.80 8.17
N ALA A 172 14.10 5.57 6.89
CA ALA A 172 13.47 6.23 5.76
C ALA A 172 13.36 5.26 4.57
N PRO A 173 12.46 5.50 3.62
CA PRO A 173 12.36 4.74 2.39
C PRO A 173 13.71 4.62 1.68
N ASN A 174 14.05 3.41 1.23
CA ASN A 174 15.35 3.10 0.65
C ASN A 174 15.24 1.93 -0.35
N PRO A 175 16.28 1.64 -1.16
CA PRO A 175 16.22 0.59 -2.18
C PRO A 175 16.01 -0.84 -1.67
N SER A 176 16.25 -1.13 -0.37
CA SER A 176 15.91 -2.46 0.20
C SER A 176 14.42 -2.69 0.34
N GLY A 177 13.63 -1.62 0.31
CA GLY A 177 12.19 -1.69 0.50
C GLY A 177 11.75 -1.93 1.95
N VAL A 178 12.67 -1.92 2.92
CA VAL A 178 12.37 -2.15 4.34
C VAL A 178 12.88 -0.98 5.17
N TYR A 179 12.03 -0.41 6.03
CA TYR A 179 12.44 0.67 6.93
C TYR A 179 11.48 0.79 8.13
N ILE A 180 11.92 1.48 9.17
CA ILE A 180 11.11 1.82 10.34
C ILE A 180 10.48 3.19 10.09
N MET A 181 9.15 3.22 9.98
CA MET A 181 8.37 4.46 9.93
C MET A 181 8.18 5.02 11.34
N PHE A 182 8.16 6.34 11.49
CA PHE A 182 8.01 7.08 12.76
C PHE A 182 9.08 6.72 13.80
N GLU A 183 10.32 6.47 13.34
CA GLU A 183 11.46 6.20 14.21
C GLU A 183 11.56 7.23 15.35
N GLY A 184 11.91 6.77 16.54
CA GLY A 184 12.01 7.58 17.75
C GLY A 184 10.68 7.88 18.43
N SER A 185 9.53 7.41 17.87
CA SER A 185 8.22 7.52 18.51
C SER A 185 7.75 6.16 19.06
N PRO A 186 6.81 6.15 20.02
CA PRO A 186 6.17 4.92 20.48
C PRO A 186 5.37 4.19 19.39
N TYR A 187 5.06 4.88 18.28
CA TYR A 187 4.35 4.37 17.11
C TYR A 187 5.26 3.93 15.98
N ALA A 188 6.57 3.80 16.25
CA ALA A 188 7.53 3.25 15.29
C ALA A 188 7.11 1.83 14.87
N HIS A 189 7.09 1.55 13.56
CA HIS A 189 6.68 0.26 13.01
C HIS A 189 7.44 -0.07 11.73
N LEU A 190 7.45 -1.35 11.36
CA LEU A 190 8.17 -1.82 10.19
C LEU A 190 7.34 -1.69 8.93
N MET A 191 7.89 -1.04 7.91
CA MET A 191 7.39 -0.95 6.54
C MET A 191 8.10 -1.95 5.65
N VAL A 192 7.35 -2.67 4.79
CA VAL A 192 7.90 -3.59 3.79
C VAL A 192 7.29 -3.28 2.43
N TYR A 193 8.05 -2.67 1.53
CA TYR A 193 7.65 -2.32 0.17
C TYR A 193 7.66 -3.56 -0.74
N GLN A 194 6.65 -4.37 -0.55
CA GLN A 194 6.35 -5.54 -1.36
C GLN A 194 4.86 -5.53 -1.67
N ASP A 195 4.50 -5.71 -2.94
CA ASP A 195 3.08 -5.77 -3.34
C ASP A 195 2.39 -7.00 -2.73
N PRO A 196 1.49 -6.81 -1.74
CA PRO A 196 0.81 -7.92 -1.08
C PRO A 196 0.00 -8.80 -2.05
N ARG A 197 -0.48 -8.27 -3.18
CA ARG A 197 -1.24 -9.03 -4.18
C ARG A 197 -0.42 -10.12 -4.87
N LYS A 198 0.92 -10.02 -4.79
CA LYS A 198 1.85 -11.02 -5.32
C LYS A 198 2.24 -12.10 -4.31
N MET A 199 1.79 -11.97 -3.06
CA MET A 199 1.98 -12.99 -2.03
C MET A 199 1.05 -14.18 -2.31
N LYS A 200 1.58 -15.41 -2.15
CA LYS A 200 0.86 -16.67 -2.39
C LYS A 200 0.43 -17.30 -1.06
#